data_ada3fba6cf408bac26872a9b8da588ae
#
_entry.id   ada3fba6cf408bac26872a9b8da588ae
#
_cell.length_a   1.000
_cell.length_b   1.000
_cell.length_c   1.000
_cell.angle_alpha   90.00
_cell.angle_beta   90.00
_cell.angle_gamma   90.00
#
_symmetry.space_group_name_H-M   'P 1'
#
loop_
_entity.id
_entity.type
_entity.pdbx_description
1 polymer ?
#
loop_
_entity_poly.entity_id
_entity_poly.type
_entity_poly.pdbx_seq_one_letter_code
_entity_poly.pdbx_strand_id
1 'polypeptide(L)'
;MINSIHQRIRFYQKIFLIDCGFLTILAINSLSAQPADLTYSNPIIHTDYSDPDVIRVGDDFYLISSSFSQAPGVPVLHSRNLVNWQIIGYAVPHLPDSIYDLPQPGRGIWAPALRYHNGEYWVYYGDPDLGIFMVKAQNPAGPWEPPVLVKQACGWIDPCPFWDDDGQAYLIHAWAKSRAGFNSILTLHKLSSDGRQILDEGVTVFDGHSTHPTIEGPKFYKRNGYYYIFAPAGGVTNGWQTGLRSKNILGPYEDKIVLEQGTTAINGPHQGAWIETNQGESWFIHFQDKGAYGRILHLQPVEWLNDWPLIGIDLDGNGIGEPVQCFRRPDVDNPISAFQMQTSDEFESNSLGLQWQWRANFKPEWFTLSARSGYLRLFTVNPAPVCYNLGDLPNILTQKFPAEAFTVTTKLSFHPDSNDDQAGLIIIGNDYAALKVTHRGARYQLTYAECTEIEKGKSEIISETVGLNKPEVFLKANVGEGAVCTFSYSTDGEKYLPLGRKFQAVKGKWVGSQIGIFAATTPGKISSGYADFDFFRISTMDKIELK
;
A
#
# COMPACT_ATOMS: atom_id res chain seq x y z
N MET A 1 -37.36 -28.60 -14.14
CA MET A 1 -36.51 -27.66 -13.41
C MET A 1 -35.08 -28.17 -13.15
N ILE A 2 -34.81 -29.48 -13.31
CA ILE A 2 -33.46 -30.08 -13.09
C ILE A 2 -32.54 -29.96 -14.33
N ASN A 3 -33.08 -29.80 -15.53
CA ASN A 3 -32.29 -29.74 -16.77
C ASN A 3 -31.65 -28.37 -17.09
N SER A 4 -32.01 -27.29 -16.42
CA SER A 4 -31.45 -25.97 -16.68
C SER A 4 -30.13 -25.71 -15.92
N ILE A 5 -29.94 -26.35 -14.76
CA ILE A 5 -28.75 -26.21 -13.92
C ILE A 5 -27.55 -26.95 -14.53
N HIS A 6 -27.77 -28.12 -15.12
CA HIS A 6 -26.70 -28.91 -15.75
C HIS A 6 -26.14 -28.28 -17.05
N GLN A 7 -26.92 -27.47 -17.76
CA GLN A 7 -26.41 -26.78 -18.96
C GLN A 7 -25.53 -25.58 -18.61
N ARG A 8 -25.76 -24.87 -17.51
CA ARG A 8 -24.93 -23.77 -17.07
C ARG A 8 -23.57 -24.25 -16.54
N ILE A 9 -23.53 -25.33 -15.79
CA ILE A 9 -22.29 -25.93 -15.27
C ILE A 9 -21.39 -26.42 -16.42
N ARG A 10 -21.93 -26.95 -17.52
CA ARG A 10 -21.14 -27.39 -18.68
C ARG A 10 -20.57 -26.24 -19.51
N PHE A 11 -21.14 -25.04 -19.46
CA PHE A 11 -20.59 -23.87 -20.13
C PHE A 11 -19.32 -23.36 -19.44
N TYR A 12 -19.29 -23.37 -18.11
CA TYR A 12 -18.11 -22.97 -17.34
C TYR A 12 -16.94 -23.98 -17.42
N GLN A 13 -17.19 -25.27 -17.51
CA GLN A 13 -16.12 -26.27 -17.64
C GLN A 13 -15.40 -26.28 -18.98
N LYS A 14 -15.93 -25.65 -20.04
CA LYS A 14 -15.26 -25.60 -21.36
C LYS A 14 -14.34 -24.41 -21.58
N ILE A 15 -14.34 -23.40 -20.69
CA ILE A 15 -13.52 -22.19 -20.82
C ILE A 15 -12.21 -22.29 -20.01
N PHE A 16 -12.02 -23.29 -19.17
CA PHE A 16 -10.98 -23.35 -18.13
C PHE A 16 -9.71 -24.17 -18.46
N LEU A 17 -9.47 -24.52 -19.70
CA LEU A 17 -8.17 -25.06 -20.13
C LEU A 17 -7.59 -24.18 -21.23
N ILE A 18 -7.25 -22.94 -20.90
CA ILE A 18 -6.28 -22.17 -21.66
C ILE A 18 -5.08 -21.94 -20.74
N ASP A 19 -4.14 -22.86 -20.89
CA ASP A 19 -2.79 -22.76 -20.40
C ASP A 19 -2.18 -21.43 -20.91
N CYS A 20 -1.62 -20.60 -20.05
CA CYS A 20 -0.81 -19.44 -20.40
C CYS A 20 0.55 -19.89 -20.97
N GLY A 21 0.55 -20.77 -21.94
CA GLY A 21 1.73 -21.29 -22.60
C GLY A 21 1.44 -21.68 -24.06
N PHE A 22 2.03 -20.89 -24.98
CA PHE A 22 2.28 -21.22 -26.39
C PHE A 22 1.08 -21.41 -27.35
N LEU A 23 0.75 -20.34 -28.07
CA LEU A 23 0.19 -20.45 -29.43
C LEU A 23 1.19 -19.86 -30.43
N THR A 24 1.93 -20.75 -31.06
CA THR A 24 2.66 -20.45 -32.32
C THR A 24 1.65 -20.35 -33.45
N ILE A 25 1.40 -19.17 -34.01
CA ILE A 25 0.64 -18.98 -35.23
C ILE A 25 1.53 -18.29 -36.25
N LEU A 26 1.63 -18.95 -37.40
CA LEU A 26 2.28 -18.50 -38.63
C LEU A 26 1.78 -17.10 -39.06
N ALA A 27 2.72 -16.22 -39.40
CA ALA A 27 2.49 -14.86 -39.85
C ALA A 27 1.73 -14.81 -41.19
N ILE A 28 0.60 -14.11 -41.19
CA ILE A 28 0.06 -13.41 -42.34
C ILE A 28 -0.12 -11.96 -41.93
N ASN A 29 0.65 -11.06 -42.53
CA ASN A 29 0.57 -9.62 -42.32
C ASN A 29 -0.79 -9.08 -42.75
N SER A 30 -1.66 -8.84 -41.81
CA SER A 30 -2.72 -7.84 -41.89
C SER A 30 -2.66 -6.99 -40.65
N LEU A 31 -2.49 -5.68 -40.81
CA LEU A 31 -2.68 -4.71 -39.71
C LEU A 31 -4.12 -4.82 -39.21
N SER A 32 -4.39 -5.77 -38.32
CA SER A 32 -5.58 -5.78 -37.51
C SER A 32 -5.17 -5.31 -36.11
N ALA A 33 -5.83 -4.29 -35.60
CA ALA A 33 -5.72 -3.92 -34.19
C ALA A 33 -5.77 -5.20 -33.34
N GLN A 34 -4.76 -5.42 -32.50
CA GLN A 34 -4.80 -6.55 -31.56
C GLN A 34 -6.09 -6.45 -30.75
N PRO A 35 -6.83 -7.54 -30.56
CA PRO A 35 -7.98 -7.51 -29.67
C PRO A 35 -7.52 -7.01 -28.30
N ALA A 36 -8.25 -6.05 -27.76
CA ALA A 36 -8.02 -5.57 -26.39
C ALA A 36 -7.86 -6.76 -25.46
N ASP A 37 -6.86 -6.74 -24.59
CA ASP A 37 -6.63 -7.80 -23.62
C ASP A 37 -7.87 -7.95 -22.75
N LEU A 38 -8.62 -9.04 -22.96
CA LEU A 38 -9.92 -9.30 -22.31
C LEU A 38 -9.75 -9.85 -20.89
N THR A 39 -8.52 -10.07 -20.45
CA THR A 39 -8.20 -10.63 -19.12
C THR A 39 -7.31 -9.69 -18.31
N TYR A 40 -7.22 -9.95 -17.03
CA TYR A 40 -6.21 -9.39 -16.13
C TYR A 40 -5.53 -10.50 -15.35
N SER A 41 -4.35 -10.21 -14.81
CA SER A 41 -3.62 -11.11 -13.91
C SER A 41 -3.46 -10.48 -12.54
N ASN A 42 -3.60 -11.27 -11.50
CA ASN A 42 -3.28 -10.90 -10.13
C ASN A 42 -1.78 -11.10 -9.82
N PRO A 43 -1.15 -10.23 -9.00
CA PRO A 43 -1.76 -9.05 -8.37
C PRO A 43 -2.03 -7.94 -9.39
N ILE A 44 -3.12 -7.18 -9.21
CA ILE A 44 -3.42 -5.99 -10.02
C ILE A 44 -2.49 -4.82 -9.68
N ILE A 45 -1.97 -4.78 -8.47
CA ILE A 45 -0.94 -3.84 -8.02
C ILE A 45 0.10 -4.61 -7.20
N HIS A 46 1.34 -4.69 -7.69
CA HIS A 46 2.47 -5.33 -6.99
C HIS A 46 3.20 -4.33 -6.07
N THR A 47 2.51 -3.38 -5.52
CA THR A 47 3.04 -2.37 -4.60
C THR A 47 2.28 -2.45 -3.28
N ASP A 48 2.95 -2.16 -2.18
CA ASP A 48 2.41 -2.20 -0.82
C ASP A 48 1.28 -1.17 -0.60
N TYR A 49 0.03 -1.59 -0.80
CA TYR A 49 -1.17 -0.83 -0.47
C TYR A 49 -2.01 -1.61 0.53
N SER A 50 -1.57 -1.58 1.79
CA SER A 50 -2.19 -2.32 2.90
C SER A 50 -3.63 -1.92 3.14
N ASP A 51 -4.46 -2.91 3.52
CA ASP A 51 -5.81 -2.69 4.06
C ASP A 51 -6.69 -1.84 3.12
N PRO A 52 -6.83 -2.24 1.84
CA PRO A 52 -7.53 -1.44 0.85
C PRO A 52 -9.01 -1.30 1.17
N ASP A 53 -9.55 -0.11 0.96
CA ASP A 53 -10.98 0.13 0.84
C ASP A 53 -11.28 0.81 -0.50
N VAL A 54 -12.34 0.40 -1.17
CA VAL A 54 -12.69 0.89 -2.51
C VAL A 54 -14.14 1.28 -2.58
N ILE A 55 -14.42 2.39 -3.27
CA ILE A 55 -15.78 2.82 -3.60
C ILE A 55 -15.90 3.16 -5.09
N ARG A 56 -17.13 3.16 -5.59
CA ARG A 56 -17.49 3.69 -6.91
C ARG A 56 -18.31 4.97 -6.77
N VAL A 57 -17.97 5.97 -7.56
CA VAL A 57 -18.76 7.21 -7.69
C VAL A 57 -18.93 7.51 -9.18
N GLY A 58 -20.12 7.32 -9.70
CA GLY A 58 -20.35 7.35 -11.14
C GLY A 58 -19.61 6.21 -11.84
N ASP A 59 -18.77 6.53 -12.81
CA ASP A 59 -17.95 5.58 -13.58
C ASP A 59 -16.53 5.42 -13.02
N ASP A 60 -16.22 6.12 -11.94
CA ASP A 60 -14.89 6.17 -11.35
C ASP A 60 -14.81 5.32 -10.08
N PHE A 61 -13.69 4.63 -9.89
CA PHE A 61 -13.38 3.86 -8.70
C PHE A 61 -12.25 4.56 -7.93
N TYR A 62 -12.42 4.67 -6.62
CA TYR A 62 -11.43 5.27 -5.72
C TYR A 62 -11.04 4.27 -4.65
N LEU A 63 -9.74 4.14 -4.42
CA LEU A 63 -9.16 3.24 -3.44
C LEU A 63 -8.26 4.02 -2.50
N ILE A 64 -8.33 3.69 -1.21
CA ILE A 64 -7.42 4.18 -0.18
C ILE A 64 -6.74 3.03 0.53
N SER A 65 -5.63 3.29 1.20
CA SER A 65 -4.91 2.29 1.98
C SER A 65 -4.26 2.86 3.24
N SER A 66 -3.85 1.97 4.15
CA SER A 66 -3.00 2.30 5.29
C SER A 66 -1.70 2.96 4.85
N SER A 67 -1.19 3.87 5.67
CA SER A 67 0.12 4.51 5.47
C SER A 67 0.99 4.48 6.72
N PHE A 68 0.43 4.02 7.83
CA PHE A 68 1.10 3.98 9.12
C PHE A 68 1.65 5.36 9.51
N SER A 69 2.93 5.47 9.86
CA SER A 69 3.57 6.76 10.20
C SER A 69 4.20 7.48 9.01
N GLN A 70 3.99 7.00 7.77
CA GLN A 70 4.54 7.65 6.58
C GLN A 70 3.71 8.86 6.17
N ALA A 71 4.37 9.92 5.75
CA ALA A 71 3.73 11.15 5.30
C ALA A 71 4.18 11.51 3.85
N PRO A 72 3.23 11.98 2.99
CA PRO A 72 1.81 12.14 3.26
C PRO A 72 1.10 10.81 3.46
N GLY A 73 0.05 10.77 4.30
CA GLY A 73 -0.70 9.57 4.66
C GLY A 73 -2.03 9.42 3.93
N VAL A 74 -2.57 8.21 3.92
CA VAL A 74 -3.78 7.78 3.20
C VAL A 74 -3.70 8.11 1.72
N PRO A 75 -2.91 7.36 0.93
CA PRO A 75 -2.88 7.51 -0.52
C PRO A 75 -4.28 7.27 -1.09
N VAL A 76 -4.67 8.10 -2.05
CA VAL A 76 -5.92 7.99 -2.79
C VAL A 76 -5.58 7.62 -4.23
N LEU A 77 -6.07 6.46 -4.65
CA LEU A 77 -5.89 5.93 -6.00
C LEU A 77 -7.20 6.04 -6.78
N HIS A 78 -7.08 6.18 -8.09
CA HIS A 78 -8.19 6.28 -9.03
C HIS A 78 -8.06 5.24 -10.13
N SER A 79 -9.18 4.62 -10.50
CA SER A 79 -9.31 3.70 -11.61
C SER A 79 -10.64 3.90 -12.35
N ARG A 80 -10.71 3.46 -13.60
CA ARG A 80 -11.95 3.33 -14.37
C ARG A 80 -12.33 1.89 -14.70
N ASN A 81 -11.48 0.93 -14.30
CA ASN A 81 -11.69 -0.47 -14.67
C ASN A 81 -11.29 -1.47 -13.57
N LEU A 82 -11.01 -1.02 -12.34
CA LEU A 82 -10.55 -1.81 -11.20
C LEU A 82 -9.19 -2.51 -11.37
N VAL A 83 -8.59 -2.49 -12.55
CA VAL A 83 -7.32 -3.17 -12.87
C VAL A 83 -6.16 -2.18 -12.98
N ASN A 84 -6.38 -1.06 -13.65
CA ASN A 84 -5.37 -0.03 -13.88
C ASN A 84 -5.63 1.16 -12.95
N TRP A 85 -4.63 1.50 -12.14
CA TRP A 85 -4.72 2.50 -11.09
C TRP A 85 -3.65 3.58 -11.23
N GLN A 86 -3.95 4.78 -10.73
CA GLN A 86 -3.00 5.88 -10.56
C GLN A 86 -3.22 6.55 -9.21
N ILE A 87 -2.17 7.08 -8.60
CA ILE A 87 -2.28 7.93 -7.40
C ILE A 87 -2.76 9.30 -7.84
N ILE A 88 -3.78 9.85 -7.15
CA ILE A 88 -4.33 11.18 -7.43
C ILE A 88 -4.14 12.16 -6.26
N GLY A 89 -3.75 11.70 -5.08
CA GLY A 89 -3.54 12.54 -3.91
C GLY A 89 -3.37 11.73 -2.63
N TYR A 90 -3.41 12.47 -1.52
CA TYR A 90 -3.34 11.93 -0.17
C TYR A 90 -4.36 12.63 0.72
N ALA A 91 -5.09 11.85 1.52
CA ALA A 91 -6.14 12.41 2.36
C ALA A 91 -5.62 13.04 3.66
N VAL A 92 -4.44 12.65 4.14
CA VAL A 92 -3.81 13.15 5.37
C VAL A 92 -2.37 13.59 5.08
N PRO A 93 -2.13 14.82 4.62
CA PRO A 93 -0.78 15.29 4.28
C PRO A 93 0.22 15.20 5.44
N HIS A 94 -0.25 15.46 6.68
CA HIS A 94 0.53 15.32 7.92
C HIS A 94 -0.33 14.62 8.97
N LEU A 95 0.27 13.69 9.70
CA LEU A 95 -0.36 13.05 10.84
C LEU A 95 -0.52 14.06 11.98
N PRO A 96 -1.63 14.05 12.72
CA PRO A 96 -2.00 15.15 13.62
C PRO A 96 -1.15 15.27 14.89
N ASP A 97 -0.46 14.22 15.32
CA ASP A 97 0.35 14.25 16.57
C ASP A 97 1.83 14.43 16.26
N SER A 98 2.51 15.27 17.04
CA SER A 98 3.95 15.57 16.89
C SER A 98 4.87 14.36 17.13
N ILE A 99 4.38 13.26 17.71
CA ILE A 99 5.13 12.01 17.80
C ILE A 99 5.52 11.50 16.41
N TYR A 100 4.73 11.85 15.37
CA TYR A 100 4.96 11.50 13.97
C TYR A 100 5.96 12.43 13.24
N ASP A 101 6.55 13.39 13.93
CA ASP A 101 7.72 14.14 13.42
C ASP A 101 8.99 13.27 13.39
N LEU A 102 8.94 12.10 14.02
CA LEU A 102 9.96 11.05 13.99
C LEU A 102 9.35 9.73 13.52
N PRO A 103 10.16 8.81 12.94
CA PRO A 103 9.67 7.49 12.54
C PRO A 103 9.03 6.73 13.69
N GLN A 104 7.81 6.25 13.49
CA GLN A 104 7.03 5.48 14.47
C GLN A 104 6.61 4.13 13.86
N PRO A 105 7.51 3.14 13.75
CA PRO A 105 7.19 1.87 13.10
C PRO A 105 5.96 1.19 13.69
N GLY A 106 4.99 0.86 12.83
CA GLY A 106 3.76 0.17 13.22
C GLY A 106 2.73 1.01 13.98
N ARG A 107 2.87 2.34 14.02
CA ARG A 107 1.88 3.30 14.56
C ARG A 107 1.28 4.14 13.44
N GLY A 108 0.34 5.02 13.78
CA GLY A 108 -0.28 5.98 12.88
C GLY A 108 -1.52 5.44 12.19
N ILE A 109 -1.65 5.62 10.89
CA ILE A 109 -2.88 5.39 10.14
C ILE A 109 -3.05 3.93 9.76
N TRP A 110 -4.02 3.25 10.42
CA TRP A 110 -4.38 1.86 10.18
C TRP A 110 -5.74 1.75 9.50
N ALA A 111 -5.83 0.82 8.53
CA ALA A 111 -7.02 0.35 7.84
C ALA A 111 -8.14 1.39 7.66
N PRO A 112 -7.92 2.44 6.86
CA PRO A 112 -8.93 3.47 6.64
C PRO A 112 -10.14 2.92 5.88
N ALA A 113 -11.29 3.58 6.05
CA ALA A 113 -12.47 3.34 5.24
C ALA A 113 -12.87 4.59 4.48
N LEU A 114 -13.21 4.42 3.19
CA LEU A 114 -13.66 5.47 2.28
C LEU A 114 -15.15 5.32 2.02
N ARG A 115 -15.90 6.41 2.14
CA ARG A 115 -17.32 6.45 1.76
C ARG A 115 -17.61 7.74 0.98
N TYR A 116 -18.63 7.67 0.13
CA TYR A 116 -19.20 8.85 -0.52
C TYR A 116 -20.61 9.08 0.01
N HIS A 117 -20.83 10.23 0.65
CA HIS A 117 -22.10 10.55 1.27
C HIS A 117 -22.38 12.05 1.12
N ASN A 118 -23.61 12.40 0.71
CA ASN A 118 -24.07 13.79 0.54
C ASN A 118 -23.15 14.67 -0.33
N GLY A 119 -22.56 14.10 -1.40
CA GLY A 119 -21.71 14.85 -2.33
C GLY A 119 -20.25 15.02 -1.85
N GLU A 120 -19.86 14.39 -0.76
CA GLU A 120 -18.52 14.46 -0.18
C GLU A 120 -17.90 13.07 -0.02
N TYR A 121 -16.58 12.99 -0.14
CA TYR A 121 -15.76 11.83 0.19
C TYR A 121 -15.39 11.91 1.67
N TRP A 122 -15.58 10.80 2.39
CA TRP A 122 -15.34 10.68 3.82
C TRP A 122 -14.33 9.56 4.05
N VAL A 123 -13.25 9.86 4.75
CA VAL A 123 -12.26 8.88 5.19
C VAL A 123 -12.26 8.82 6.71
N TYR A 124 -12.47 7.63 7.26
CA TYR A 124 -12.24 7.33 8.67
C TYR A 124 -11.03 6.43 8.79
N TYR A 125 -10.18 6.68 9.76
CA TYR A 125 -9.02 5.83 10.03
C TYR A 125 -8.79 5.67 11.52
N GLY A 126 -8.21 4.53 11.91
CA GLY A 126 -7.77 4.26 13.26
C GLY A 126 -6.31 4.64 13.44
N ASP A 127 -6.01 5.36 14.52
CA ASP A 127 -4.70 5.36 15.13
C ASP A 127 -4.81 4.52 16.41
N PRO A 128 -4.14 3.35 16.50
CA PRO A 128 -4.37 2.42 17.61
C PRO A 128 -3.99 2.97 18.99
N ASP A 129 -3.19 4.03 19.02
CA ASP A 129 -2.73 4.68 20.26
C ASP A 129 -3.55 5.92 20.63
N LEU A 130 -4.14 6.61 19.62
CA LEU A 130 -4.85 7.90 19.81
C LEU A 130 -6.38 7.78 19.67
N GLY A 131 -6.86 6.93 18.74
CA GLY A 131 -8.30 6.73 18.51
C GLY A 131 -8.73 6.82 17.05
N ILE A 132 -10.00 7.18 16.83
CA ILE A 132 -10.60 7.26 15.50
C ILE A 132 -10.60 8.71 15.03
N PHE A 133 -10.08 8.90 13.82
CA PHE A 133 -10.05 10.18 13.12
C PHE A 133 -10.90 10.13 11.85
N MET A 134 -11.31 11.32 11.39
CA MET A 134 -12.05 11.53 10.16
C MET A 134 -11.50 12.73 9.40
N VAL A 135 -11.44 12.60 8.08
CA VAL A 135 -11.24 13.71 7.12
C VAL A 135 -12.29 13.62 6.03
N LYS A 136 -12.61 14.74 5.39
CA LYS A 136 -13.53 14.76 4.24
C LYS A 136 -13.11 15.76 3.17
N ALA A 137 -13.59 15.55 1.94
CA ALA A 137 -13.34 16.43 0.81
C ALA A 137 -14.47 16.34 -0.23
N GLN A 138 -14.64 17.39 -1.02
CA GLN A 138 -15.53 17.37 -2.19
C GLN A 138 -14.86 16.72 -3.41
N ASN A 139 -13.53 16.78 -3.49
CA ASN A 139 -12.75 16.19 -4.55
C ASN A 139 -11.83 15.10 -3.96
N PRO A 140 -11.82 13.86 -4.47
CA PRO A 140 -10.98 12.78 -3.92
C PRO A 140 -9.48 13.04 -4.05
N ALA A 141 -9.04 13.88 -5.01
CA ALA A 141 -7.65 14.34 -5.08
C ALA A 141 -7.30 15.41 -4.03
N GLY A 142 -8.30 15.93 -3.31
CA GLY A 142 -8.17 17.01 -2.34
C GLY A 142 -8.53 18.40 -2.90
N PRO A 143 -8.33 19.47 -2.10
CA PRO A 143 -7.81 19.41 -0.73
C PRO A 143 -8.78 18.75 0.25
N TRP A 144 -8.23 18.01 1.20
CA TRP A 144 -8.97 17.39 2.29
C TRP A 144 -9.01 18.32 3.51
N GLU A 145 -10.12 18.27 4.26
CA GLU A 145 -10.22 19.00 5.54
C GLU A 145 -9.17 18.45 6.54
N PRO A 146 -8.74 19.26 7.52
CA PRO A 146 -7.87 18.77 8.58
C PRO A 146 -8.49 17.60 9.36
N PRO A 147 -7.67 16.64 9.86
CA PRO A 147 -8.18 15.52 10.64
C PRO A 147 -8.95 15.94 11.89
N VAL A 148 -10.11 15.34 12.10
CA VAL A 148 -10.96 15.51 13.28
C VAL A 148 -10.89 14.24 14.11
N LEU A 149 -10.56 14.35 15.40
CA LEU A 149 -10.62 13.25 16.35
C LEU A 149 -12.10 12.98 16.71
N VAL A 150 -12.65 11.90 16.19
CA VAL A 150 -14.05 11.47 16.39
C VAL A 150 -14.23 10.82 17.75
N LYS A 151 -13.23 10.02 18.18
CA LYS A 151 -13.22 9.34 19.49
C LYS A 151 -11.79 9.13 19.93
N GLN A 152 -11.43 9.66 21.08
CA GLN A 152 -10.20 9.30 21.76
C GLN A 152 -10.36 7.90 22.35
N ALA A 153 -9.52 6.97 21.94
CA ALA A 153 -9.56 5.58 22.38
C ALA A 153 -8.22 4.89 22.14
N CYS A 154 -7.89 3.91 22.98
CA CYS A 154 -6.73 3.05 22.80
C CYS A 154 -7.20 1.69 22.31
N GLY A 155 -6.62 1.21 21.20
CA GLY A 155 -6.93 -0.10 20.63
C GLY A 155 -8.15 -0.18 19.72
N TRP A 156 -8.84 0.93 19.45
CA TRP A 156 -9.86 0.98 18.41
C TRP A 156 -9.18 1.07 17.04
N ILE A 157 -9.50 0.12 16.16
CA ILE A 157 -8.89 0.01 14.82
C ILE A 157 -9.96 -0.25 13.75
N ASP A 158 -9.60 -0.03 12.50
CA ASP A 158 -10.36 -0.43 11.32
C ASP A 158 -11.79 0.16 11.28
N PRO A 159 -11.97 1.47 11.50
CA PRO A 159 -13.30 2.07 11.54
C PRO A 159 -13.95 2.06 10.17
N CYS A 160 -15.24 1.76 10.11
CA CYS A 160 -16.03 1.87 8.88
C CYS A 160 -17.35 2.58 9.18
N PRO A 161 -17.59 3.78 8.63
CA PRO A 161 -18.87 4.47 8.77
C PRO A 161 -19.91 3.86 7.84
N PHE A 162 -21.17 3.98 8.26
CA PHE A 162 -22.33 3.57 7.47
C PHE A 162 -23.50 4.51 7.75
N TRP A 163 -24.18 4.98 6.72
CA TRP A 163 -25.43 5.73 6.81
C TRP A 163 -26.57 4.84 6.35
N ASP A 164 -27.54 4.60 7.24
CA ASP A 164 -28.72 3.79 6.92
C ASP A 164 -29.82 4.60 6.21
N ASP A 165 -30.81 3.92 5.66
CA ASP A 165 -31.90 4.51 4.87
C ASP A 165 -32.78 5.47 5.69
N ASP A 166 -32.80 5.31 7.02
CA ASP A 166 -33.50 6.21 7.96
C ASP A 166 -32.71 7.49 8.28
N GLY A 167 -31.49 7.62 7.73
CA GLY A 167 -30.59 8.76 7.96
C GLY A 167 -29.75 8.64 9.23
N GLN A 168 -29.88 7.56 10.02
CA GLN A 168 -28.98 7.34 11.17
C GLN A 168 -27.60 6.90 10.68
N ALA A 169 -26.57 7.56 11.15
CA ALA A 169 -25.20 7.18 10.92
C ALA A 169 -24.69 6.22 12.00
N TYR A 170 -23.85 5.29 11.58
CA TYR A 170 -23.19 4.31 12.45
C TYR A 170 -21.70 4.24 12.15
N LEU A 171 -20.93 3.71 13.09
CA LEU A 171 -19.52 3.37 12.91
C LEU A 171 -19.26 1.99 13.52
N ILE A 172 -18.78 1.06 12.71
CA ILE A 172 -18.26 -0.22 13.18
C ILE A 172 -16.75 -0.17 13.26
N HIS A 173 -16.17 -0.88 14.24
CA HIS A 173 -14.72 -1.00 14.37
C HIS A 173 -14.31 -2.34 14.98
N ALA A 174 -13.02 -2.66 14.90
CA ALA A 174 -12.38 -3.80 15.54
C ALA A 174 -11.46 -3.36 16.70
N TRP A 175 -10.82 -4.32 17.36
CA TRP A 175 -9.97 -4.10 18.52
C TRP A 175 -8.57 -4.66 18.33
N ALA A 176 -7.55 -3.86 18.62
CA ALA A 176 -6.15 -4.27 18.58
C ALA A 176 -5.71 -4.88 19.91
N LYS A 177 -5.47 -6.19 19.96
CA LYS A 177 -4.99 -6.87 21.18
C LYS A 177 -3.75 -6.24 21.78
N SER A 178 -2.85 -5.72 20.95
CA SER A 178 -1.61 -5.09 21.39
C SER A 178 -1.80 -3.78 22.16
N ARG A 179 -3.00 -3.19 22.14
CA ARG A 179 -3.37 -1.93 22.83
C ARG A 179 -4.53 -2.15 23.81
N ALA A 180 -5.60 -2.80 23.38
CA ALA A 180 -6.80 -3.05 24.20
C ALA A 180 -6.66 -4.25 25.15
N GLY A 181 -5.69 -5.15 24.89
CA GLY A 181 -5.53 -6.40 25.65
C GLY A 181 -6.40 -7.55 25.12
N PHE A 182 -7.34 -7.29 24.22
CA PHE A 182 -8.21 -8.26 23.55
C PHE A 182 -8.42 -7.89 22.08
N ASN A 183 -8.96 -8.82 21.29
CA ASN A 183 -9.37 -8.67 19.88
C ASN A 183 -10.55 -9.60 19.58
N SER A 184 -10.79 -9.89 18.30
CA SER A 184 -11.81 -10.86 17.83
C SER A 184 -13.26 -10.42 18.08
N ILE A 185 -13.50 -9.14 18.31
CA ILE A 185 -14.83 -8.56 18.55
C ILE A 185 -15.03 -7.40 17.56
N LEU A 186 -16.26 -7.33 17.00
CA LEU A 186 -16.71 -6.18 16.23
C LEU A 186 -17.75 -5.39 17.01
N THR A 187 -17.51 -4.09 17.16
CA THR A 187 -18.39 -3.18 17.93
C THR A 187 -18.99 -2.13 16.99
N LEU A 188 -20.29 -1.94 17.07
CA LEU A 188 -21.06 -0.95 16.31
C LEU A 188 -21.55 0.16 17.23
N HIS A 189 -21.36 1.40 16.82
CA HIS A 189 -21.76 2.60 17.50
C HIS A 189 -22.71 3.45 16.66
N LYS A 190 -23.55 4.23 17.31
CA LYS A 190 -24.24 5.36 16.66
C LYS A 190 -23.25 6.51 16.47
N LEU A 191 -23.26 7.07 15.27
CA LEU A 191 -22.46 8.22 14.89
C LEU A 191 -23.37 9.45 14.78
N SER A 192 -22.87 10.64 15.12
CA SER A 192 -23.58 11.89 14.89
C SER A 192 -23.84 12.10 13.40
N SER A 193 -24.89 12.84 13.05
CA SER A 193 -25.27 13.08 11.65
C SER A 193 -24.19 13.83 10.85
N ASP A 194 -23.35 14.62 11.54
CA ASP A 194 -22.20 15.31 10.96
C ASP A 194 -20.91 14.47 10.96
N GLY A 195 -20.99 13.19 11.40
CA GLY A 195 -19.89 12.23 11.38
C GLY A 195 -18.77 12.49 12.39
N ARG A 196 -18.90 13.45 13.29
CA ARG A 196 -17.79 13.96 14.14
C ARG A 196 -17.72 13.36 15.54
N GLN A 197 -18.76 12.62 15.96
CA GLN A 197 -18.86 12.13 17.34
C GLN A 197 -19.53 10.76 17.41
N ILE A 198 -18.99 9.90 18.30
CA ILE A 198 -19.67 8.69 18.75
C ILE A 198 -20.70 9.09 19.82
N LEU A 199 -21.92 8.55 19.71
CA LEU A 199 -23.07 8.99 20.53
C LEU A 199 -23.44 8.00 21.65
N ASP A 200 -22.86 6.80 21.67
CA ASP A 200 -23.19 5.73 22.62
C ASP A 200 -21.95 4.92 23.03
N GLU A 201 -22.15 3.96 23.94
CA GLU A 201 -21.09 3.05 24.39
C GLU A 201 -20.84 1.90 23.39
N GLY A 202 -21.67 1.77 22.34
CA GLY A 202 -21.60 0.73 21.33
C GLY A 202 -22.15 -0.63 21.78
N VAL A 203 -22.38 -1.46 20.75
CA VAL A 203 -22.90 -2.82 20.91
C VAL A 203 -21.94 -3.79 20.22
N THR A 204 -21.53 -4.84 20.91
CA THR A 204 -20.84 -5.97 20.28
C THR A 204 -21.82 -6.66 19.35
N VAL A 205 -21.62 -6.51 18.04
CA VAL A 205 -22.49 -7.11 17.01
C VAL A 205 -22.00 -8.49 16.58
N PHE A 206 -20.72 -8.79 16.81
CA PHE A 206 -20.14 -10.09 16.53
C PHE A 206 -18.97 -10.40 17.46
N ASP A 207 -18.98 -11.61 18.03
CA ASP A 207 -17.88 -12.19 18.82
C ASP A 207 -17.30 -13.39 18.08
N GLY A 208 -16.10 -13.20 17.53
CA GLY A 208 -15.41 -14.20 16.72
C GLY A 208 -14.44 -15.09 17.48
N HIS A 209 -14.35 -15.02 18.82
CA HIS A 209 -13.36 -15.78 19.59
C HIS A 209 -13.38 -17.28 19.31
N SER A 210 -14.56 -17.86 19.08
CA SER A 210 -14.72 -19.31 18.86
C SER A 210 -14.64 -19.73 17.39
N THR A 211 -15.09 -18.89 16.44
CA THR A 211 -15.26 -19.24 15.02
C THR A 211 -14.29 -18.49 14.10
N HIS A 212 -14.05 -17.23 14.40
CA HIS A 212 -13.26 -16.33 13.57
C HIS A 212 -12.24 -15.56 14.42
N PRO A 213 -11.24 -16.26 15.02
CA PRO A 213 -10.23 -15.62 15.84
C PRO A 213 -9.49 -14.54 15.06
N THR A 214 -9.15 -13.43 15.72
CA THR A 214 -8.56 -12.23 15.11
C THR A 214 -9.42 -11.56 14.04
N ILE A 215 -10.76 -11.71 14.10
CA ILE A 215 -11.64 -10.97 13.18
C ILE A 215 -11.42 -9.46 13.36
N GLU A 216 -11.18 -8.77 12.24
CA GLU A 216 -10.83 -7.34 12.17
C GLU A 216 -11.27 -6.75 10.82
N GLY A 217 -10.90 -5.51 10.49
CA GLY A 217 -11.12 -4.92 9.17
C GLY A 217 -12.57 -4.85 8.69
N PRO A 218 -13.58 -4.57 9.54
CA PRO A 218 -14.98 -4.65 9.11
C PRO A 218 -15.29 -3.60 8.05
N LYS A 219 -15.92 -4.02 6.95
CA LYS A 219 -16.52 -3.14 5.94
C LYS A 219 -18.02 -3.40 5.91
N PHE A 220 -18.79 -2.33 6.10
CA PHE A 220 -20.24 -2.40 6.32
C PHE A 220 -21.01 -2.02 5.05
N TYR A 221 -22.01 -2.86 4.66
CA TYR A 221 -22.83 -2.68 3.46
C TYR A 221 -24.28 -3.07 3.72
N LYS A 222 -25.18 -2.63 2.81
CA LYS A 222 -26.58 -3.04 2.77
C LYS A 222 -26.93 -3.52 1.35
N ARG A 223 -27.57 -4.71 1.24
CA ARG A 223 -27.98 -5.29 -0.03
C ARG A 223 -29.20 -6.20 0.18
N ASN A 224 -30.21 -6.09 -0.68
CA ASN A 224 -31.41 -6.94 -0.67
C ASN A 224 -32.10 -7.04 0.70
N GLY A 225 -32.11 -5.95 1.49
CA GLY A 225 -32.70 -5.92 2.82
C GLY A 225 -31.90 -6.64 3.91
N TYR A 226 -30.64 -7.00 3.63
CA TYR A 226 -29.67 -7.47 4.61
C TYR A 226 -28.58 -6.43 4.84
N TYR A 227 -28.11 -6.38 6.07
CA TYR A 227 -26.85 -5.75 6.46
C TYR A 227 -25.73 -6.77 6.35
N TYR A 228 -24.62 -6.38 5.75
CA TYR A 228 -23.44 -7.20 5.58
C TYR A 228 -22.23 -6.55 6.24
N ILE A 229 -21.43 -7.38 6.92
CA ILE A 229 -20.11 -7.00 7.39
C ILE A 229 -19.12 -7.97 6.74
N PHE A 230 -18.22 -7.43 5.90
CA PHE A 230 -17.09 -8.19 5.37
C PHE A 230 -15.92 -7.95 6.30
N ALA A 231 -15.41 -8.99 6.94
CA ALA A 231 -14.34 -8.89 7.91
C ALA A 231 -13.39 -10.09 7.79
N PRO A 232 -12.08 -9.89 7.60
CA PRO A 232 -11.12 -10.99 7.60
C PRO A 232 -10.88 -11.52 9.01
N ALA A 233 -10.43 -12.79 9.07
CA ALA A 233 -10.04 -13.45 10.31
C ALA A 233 -8.84 -14.39 10.09
N GLY A 234 -8.26 -14.96 11.15
CA GLY A 234 -7.15 -15.92 11.07
C GLY A 234 -5.77 -15.29 10.85
N GLY A 235 -5.72 -13.96 10.69
CA GLY A 235 -4.47 -13.18 10.49
C GLY A 235 -3.96 -13.19 9.04
N VAL A 236 -3.01 -12.31 8.76
CA VAL A 236 -2.58 -11.94 7.39
C VAL A 236 -1.83 -13.04 6.61
N THR A 237 -1.36 -14.10 7.27
CA THR A 237 -0.59 -15.16 6.60
C THR A 237 -1.46 -16.33 6.17
N ASN A 238 -2.39 -16.77 7.03
CA ASN A 238 -3.19 -17.97 6.83
C ASN A 238 -4.69 -17.70 7.02
N GLY A 239 -5.09 -16.43 7.03
CA GLY A 239 -6.48 -16.04 7.28
C GLY A 239 -7.39 -16.22 6.07
N TRP A 240 -8.62 -15.83 6.29
CA TRP A 240 -9.71 -15.91 5.33
C TRP A 240 -10.59 -14.67 5.42
N GLN A 241 -11.42 -14.44 4.42
CA GLN A 241 -12.46 -13.42 4.43
C GLN A 241 -13.78 -14.02 4.92
N THR A 242 -14.34 -13.41 5.96
CA THR A 242 -15.67 -13.76 6.49
C THR A 242 -16.71 -12.79 5.95
N GLY A 243 -17.87 -13.29 5.57
CA GLY A 243 -19.09 -12.53 5.36
C GLY A 243 -20.03 -12.74 6.53
N LEU A 244 -20.50 -11.66 7.13
CA LEU A 244 -21.53 -11.68 8.16
C LEU A 244 -22.78 -11.03 7.59
N ARG A 245 -23.99 -11.60 7.84
CA ARG A 245 -25.23 -10.97 7.40
C ARG A 245 -26.33 -11.01 8.45
N SER A 246 -27.17 -9.98 8.47
CA SER A 246 -28.36 -9.90 9.31
C SER A 246 -29.44 -9.05 8.67
N LYS A 247 -30.70 -9.26 9.04
CA LYS A 247 -31.81 -8.35 8.70
C LYS A 247 -31.94 -7.19 9.68
N ASN A 248 -31.24 -7.25 10.80
CA ASN A 248 -31.21 -6.20 11.80
C ASN A 248 -29.76 -5.69 11.93
N ILE A 249 -29.57 -4.37 11.89
CA ILE A 249 -28.25 -3.76 11.97
C ILE A 249 -27.47 -4.12 13.26
N LEU A 250 -28.17 -4.42 14.35
CA LEU A 250 -27.57 -4.86 15.62
C LEU A 250 -27.44 -6.39 15.71
N GLY A 251 -27.78 -7.12 14.62
CA GLY A 251 -27.72 -8.58 14.62
C GLY A 251 -28.98 -9.26 15.20
N PRO A 252 -28.91 -10.57 15.51
CA PRO A 252 -27.71 -11.40 15.38
C PRO A 252 -27.27 -11.58 13.92
N TYR A 253 -25.97 -11.71 13.72
CA TYR A 253 -25.37 -11.96 12.40
C TYR A 253 -25.11 -13.45 12.20
N GLU A 254 -25.54 -13.98 11.06
CA GLU A 254 -25.09 -15.26 10.53
C GLU A 254 -23.70 -15.07 9.92
N ASP A 255 -22.81 -16.04 10.05
CA ASP A 255 -21.44 -15.98 9.55
C ASP A 255 -21.14 -17.07 8.51
N LYS A 256 -20.27 -16.75 7.56
CA LYS A 256 -19.75 -17.69 6.56
C LYS A 256 -18.35 -17.26 6.11
N ILE A 257 -17.43 -18.22 5.93
CA ILE A 257 -16.19 -17.98 5.18
C ILE A 257 -16.57 -17.88 3.70
N VAL A 258 -16.15 -16.79 3.05
CA VAL A 258 -16.55 -16.47 1.66
C VAL A 258 -15.37 -16.42 0.70
N LEU A 259 -14.13 -16.40 1.23
CA LEU A 259 -12.89 -16.50 0.48
C LEU A 259 -11.79 -17.05 1.39
N GLU A 260 -11.09 -18.07 0.94
CA GLU A 260 -9.90 -18.61 1.59
C GLU A 260 -8.81 -18.92 0.55
N GLN A 261 -7.58 -19.20 0.99
CA GLN A 261 -6.49 -19.52 0.07
C GLN A 261 -6.79 -20.74 -0.81
N GLY A 262 -7.39 -21.77 -0.23
CA GLY A 262 -7.62 -23.05 -0.90
C GLY A 262 -6.32 -23.65 -1.44
N THR A 263 -6.36 -24.06 -2.70
CA THR A 263 -5.22 -24.66 -3.43
C THR A 263 -4.30 -23.63 -4.11
N THR A 264 -4.59 -22.34 -3.99
CA THR A 264 -3.89 -21.29 -4.72
C THR A 264 -2.61 -20.81 -4.02
N ALA A 265 -1.76 -20.08 -4.76
CA ALA A 265 -0.56 -19.44 -4.21
C ALA A 265 -0.85 -18.09 -3.51
N ILE A 266 -2.10 -17.61 -3.51
CA ILE A 266 -2.51 -16.34 -2.91
C ILE A 266 -2.95 -16.63 -1.48
N ASN A 267 -2.01 -16.59 -0.54
CA ASN A 267 -2.24 -16.91 0.86
C ASN A 267 -2.95 -15.78 1.60
N GLY A 268 -3.68 -16.13 2.64
CA GLY A 268 -4.24 -15.24 3.62
C GLY A 268 -4.98 -14.04 3.02
N PRO A 269 -5.98 -14.24 2.14
CA PRO A 269 -6.75 -13.11 1.61
C PRO A 269 -7.33 -12.32 2.77
N HIS A 270 -6.89 -11.07 2.91
CA HIS A 270 -7.10 -10.31 4.12
C HIS A 270 -7.44 -8.86 3.80
N GLN A 271 -8.24 -8.28 4.63
CA GLN A 271 -8.80 -6.94 4.50
C GLN A 271 -9.09 -6.52 3.05
N GLY A 272 -10.33 -6.25 2.77
CA GLY A 272 -10.73 -5.87 1.43
C GLY A 272 -12.10 -5.23 1.41
N ALA A 273 -12.54 -4.85 0.22
CA ALA A 273 -13.79 -4.19 0.00
C ALA A 273 -14.55 -4.78 -1.20
N TRP A 274 -15.85 -4.94 -1.02
CA TRP A 274 -16.78 -5.27 -2.08
C TRP A 274 -17.14 -4.01 -2.87
N ILE A 275 -17.19 -4.14 -4.18
CA ILE A 275 -17.53 -3.07 -5.11
C ILE A 275 -18.40 -3.60 -6.25
N GLU A 276 -19.31 -2.79 -6.75
CA GLU A 276 -20.20 -3.11 -7.87
C GLU A 276 -19.95 -2.17 -9.03
N THR A 277 -19.86 -2.72 -10.27
CA THR A 277 -19.71 -1.90 -11.49
C THR A 277 -21.05 -1.29 -11.90
N ASN A 278 -21.04 -0.36 -12.87
CA ASN A 278 -22.26 0.19 -13.45
C ASN A 278 -23.14 -0.88 -14.14
N GLN A 279 -22.52 -1.96 -14.60
CA GLN A 279 -23.19 -3.07 -15.25
C GLN A 279 -23.75 -4.10 -14.25
N GLY A 280 -23.60 -3.84 -12.92
CA GLY A 280 -24.10 -4.70 -11.85
C GLY A 280 -23.21 -5.92 -11.55
N GLU A 281 -21.97 -5.95 -12.06
CA GLU A 281 -21.01 -6.97 -11.67
C GLU A 281 -20.41 -6.66 -10.30
N SER A 282 -20.31 -7.68 -9.47
CA SER A 282 -19.69 -7.58 -8.14
C SER A 282 -18.24 -8.05 -8.16
N TRP A 283 -17.39 -7.30 -7.50
CA TRP A 283 -15.95 -7.53 -7.39
C TRP A 283 -15.48 -7.33 -5.96
N PHE A 284 -14.32 -7.92 -5.61
CA PHE A 284 -13.70 -7.78 -4.30
C PHE A 284 -12.21 -7.51 -4.45
N ILE A 285 -11.72 -6.42 -3.86
CA ILE A 285 -10.29 -6.12 -3.77
C ILE A 285 -9.82 -6.51 -2.37
N HIS A 286 -8.70 -7.25 -2.28
CA HIS A 286 -8.06 -7.61 -1.02
C HIS A 286 -6.54 -7.58 -1.16
N PHE A 287 -5.82 -7.67 -0.06
CA PHE A 287 -4.37 -7.82 -0.12
C PHE A 287 -3.88 -9.25 0.17
N GLN A 288 -2.65 -9.51 -0.24
CA GLN A 288 -1.80 -10.63 0.17
C GLN A 288 -0.53 -10.09 0.83
N ASP A 289 -0.14 -10.59 2.02
CA ASP A 289 1.17 -10.29 2.63
C ASP A 289 2.28 -11.03 1.87
N LYS A 290 3.08 -10.30 1.09
CA LYS A 290 4.15 -10.83 0.24
C LYS A 290 5.55 -10.54 0.83
N GLY A 291 5.71 -10.55 2.16
CA GLY A 291 6.99 -10.36 2.81
C GLY A 291 7.64 -9.00 2.52
N ALA A 292 8.84 -8.98 1.94
CA ALA A 292 9.56 -7.74 1.63
C ALA A 292 8.79 -6.79 0.70
N TYR A 293 7.89 -7.30 -0.13
CA TYR A 293 7.07 -6.48 -1.03
C TYR A 293 5.88 -5.82 -0.33
N GLY A 294 5.62 -6.17 0.94
CA GLY A 294 4.48 -5.69 1.69
C GLY A 294 3.17 -6.36 1.29
N ARG A 295 2.10 -5.61 1.27
CA ARG A 295 0.73 -6.07 1.03
C ARG A 295 0.27 -5.68 -0.36
N ILE A 296 0.41 -6.61 -1.30
CA ILE A 296 0.08 -6.46 -2.72
C ILE A 296 -1.41 -6.71 -2.96
N LEU A 297 -2.00 -6.05 -3.97
CA LEU A 297 -3.44 -6.07 -4.19
C LEU A 297 -3.89 -7.05 -5.26
N HIS A 298 -4.98 -7.75 -4.95
CA HIS A 298 -5.66 -8.70 -5.82
C HIS A 298 -7.11 -8.29 -6.06
N LEU A 299 -7.62 -8.58 -7.26
CA LEU A 299 -9.02 -8.39 -7.64
C LEU A 299 -9.69 -9.75 -7.84
N GLN A 300 -10.84 -9.97 -7.22
CA GLN A 300 -11.59 -11.21 -7.31
C GLN A 300 -13.00 -10.97 -7.85
N PRO A 301 -13.55 -11.84 -8.71
CA PRO A 301 -14.96 -11.82 -9.04
C PRO A 301 -15.80 -12.19 -7.81
N VAL A 302 -17.04 -11.71 -7.74
CA VAL A 302 -17.99 -12.08 -6.68
C VAL A 302 -19.28 -12.56 -7.33
N GLU A 303 -19.72 -13.74 -6.96
CA GLU A 303 -21.04 -14.27 -7.31
C GLU A 303 -21.94 -14.30 -6.06
N TRP A 304 -23.18 -13.83 -6.17
CA TRP A 304 -24.14 -13.84 -5.07
C TRP A 304 -25.06 -15.06 -5.18
N LEU A 305 -24.93 -16.00 -4.25
CA LEU A 305 -25.69 -17.24 -4.20
C LEU A 305 -26.58 -17.27 -2.93
N ASN A 306 -27.91 -17.19 -3.10
CA ASN A 306 -28.87 -17.15 -1.98
C ASN A 306 -28.54 -16.03 -0.96
N ASP A 307 -28.23 -14.83 -1.46
CA ASP A 307 -27.79 -13.67 -0.66
C ASP A 307 -26.50 -13.92 0.16
N TRP A 308 -25.64 -14.83 -0.28
CA TRP A 308 -24.27 -14.97 0.22
C TRP A 308 -23.28 -14.70 -0.91
N PRO A 309 -22.22 -13.90 -0.66
CA PRO A 309 -21.15 -13.72 -1.62
C PRO A 309 -20.26 -14.97 -1.67
N LEU A 310 -19.92 -15.41 -2.86
CA LEU A 310 -18.82 -16.31 -3.15
C LEU A 310 -17.76 -15.46 -3.84
N ILE A 311 -16.62 -15.26 -3.19
CA ILE A 311 -15.53 -14.40 -3.69
C ILE A 311 -14.46 -15.27 -4.34
N GLY A 312 -14.08 -14.96 -5.59
CA GLY A 312 -13.21 -15.84 -6.37
C GLY A 312 -13.99 -16.98 -7.03
N ILE A 313 -13.43 -18.19 -7.00
CA ILE A 313 -14.04 -19.37 -7.62
C ILE A 313 -14.01 -20.53 -6.61
N ASP A 314 -15.12 -21.22 -6.45
CA ASP A 314 -15.21 -22.47 -5.68
C ASP A 314 -14.69 -23.62 -6.56
N LEU A 315 -13.42 -23.99 -6.38
CA LEU A 315 -12.76 -25.00 -7.22
C LEU A 315 -13.04 -26.44 -6.76
N ASP A 316 -13.28 -26.66 -5.47
CA ASP A 316 -13.47 -28.00 -4.88
C ASP A 316 -14.93 -28.32 -4.50
N GLY A 317 -15.84 -27.34 -4.66
CA GLY A 317 -17.27 -27.50 -4.41
C GLY A 317 -17.67 -27.44 -2.93
N ASN A 318 -16.80 -26.87 -2.07
CA ASN A 318 -17.08 -26.72 -0.63
C ASN A 318 -17.95 -25.51 -0.29
N GLY A 319 -18.25 -24.66 -1.27
CA GLY A 319 -19.05 -23.43 -1.13
C GLY A 319 -18.26 -22.23 -0.62
N ILE A 320 -16.92 -22.30 -0.59
CA ILE A 320 -16.01 -21.20 -0.27
C ILE A 320 -15.23 -20.84 -1.54
N GLY A 321 -15.04 -19.56 -1.81
CA GLY A 321 -14.26 -19.13 -2.97
C GLY A 321 -12.77 -19.19 -2.73
N GLU A 322 -12.01 -19.43 -3.81
CA GLU A 322 -10.56 -19.38 -3.85
C GLU A 322 -10.09 -18.23 -4.77
N PRO A 323 -8.98 -17.53 -4.46
CA PRO A 323 -8.48 -16.43 -5.29
C PRO A 323 -8.15 -16.87 -6.72
N VAL A 324 -8.52 -16.06 -7.71
CA VAL A 324 -8.11 -16.27 -9.11
C VAL A 324 -6.74 -15.66 -9.38
N GLN A 325 -5.90 -16.36 -10.15
CA GLN A 325 -4.63 -15.83 -10.65
C GLN A 325 -4.82 -14.98 -11.91
N CYS A 326 -5.75 -15.37 -12.77
CA CYS A 326 -6.11 -14.67 -14.00
C CYS A 326 -7.64 -14.78 -14.19
N PHE A 327 -8.27 -13.69 -14.63
CA PHE A 327 -9.71 -13.69 -14.89
C PHE A 327 -10.07 -12.68 -15.99
N ARG A 328 -11.29 -12.72 -16.50
CA ARG A 328 -11.79 -11.70 -17.42
C ARG A 328 -11.81 -10.33 -16.74
N ARG A 329 -11.60 -9.27 -17.49
CA ARG A 329 -11.73 -7.92 -16.98
C ARG A 329 -13.17 -7.62 -16.54
N PRO A 330 -13.36 -6.71 -15.55
CA PRO A 330 -14.66 -6.16 -15.23
C PRO A 330 -15.35 -5.57 -16.46
N ASP A 331 -16.66 -5.80 -16.59
CA ASP A 331 -17.50 -5.16 -17.59
C ASP A 331 -17.75 -3.70 -17.16
N VAL A 332 -17.11 -2.78 -17.88
CA VAL A 332 -17.18 -1.34 -17.67
C VAL A 332 -17.09 -0.62 -19.02
N ASP A 333 -17.62 0.60 -19.10
CA ASP A 333 -17.68 1.36 -20.37
C ASP A 333 -16.29 1.64 -20.98
N ASN A 334 -15.24 1.73 -20.15
CA ASN A 334 -13.86 1.95 -20.56
C ASN A 334 -12.93 0.86 -20.02
N PRO A 335 -12.92 -0.36 -20.60
CA PRO A 335 -12.16 -1.50 -20.07
C PRO A 335 -10.64 -1.32 -20.17
N ILE A 336 -10.17 -0.45 -21.07
CA ILE A 336 -8.75 -0.14 -21.26
C ILE A 336 -8.47 1.24 -20.68
N SER A 337 -7.54 1.32 -19.75
CA SER A 337 -7.07 2.57 -19.18
C SER A 337 -5.57 2.73 -19.37
N ALA A 338 -5.14 3.95 -19.69
CA ALA A 338 -3.72 4.33 -19.71
C ALA A 338 -3.16 4.64 -18.31
N PHE A 339 -3.95 4.45 -17.24
CA PHE A 339 -3.50 4.71 -15.88
C PHE A 339 -2.37 3.75 -15.48
N GLN A 340 -1.30 4.32 -14.98
CA GLN A 340 -0.14 3.60 -14.49
C GLN A 340 0.36 4.24 -13.19
N MET A 341 0.91 3.40 -12.33
CA MET A 341 1.59 3.88 -11.12
C MET A 341 2.89 4.58 -11.52
N GLN A 342 3.04 5.84 -11.15
CA GLN A 342 4.29 6.57 -11.35
C GLN A 342 5.39 6.00 -10.45
N THR A 343 6.58 5.84 -10.99
CA THR A 343 7.74 5.31 -10.25
C THR A 343 8.99 6.18 -10.42
N SER A 344 9.34 6.53 -11.66
CA SER A 344 10.50 7.38 -11.95
C SER A 344 10.19 8.86 -11.74
N ASP A 345 11.21 9.66 -11.46
CA ASP A 345 11.12 11.10 -11.31
C ASP A 345 12.38 11.78 -11.87
N GLU A 346 12.21 12.70 -12.80
CA GLU A 346 13.27 13.53 -13.37
C GLU A 346 13.40 14.88 -12.65
N PHE A 347 12.58 15.11 -11.60
CA PHE A 347 12.55 16.33 -10.78
C PHE A 347 12.37 17.63 -11.57
N GLU A 348 11.68 17.56 -12.69
CA GLU A 348 11.37 18.73 -13.53
C GLU A 348 10.14 19.52 -13.04
N SER A 349 9.34 18.91 -12.18
CA SER A 349 8.15 19.52 -11.59
C SER A 349 8.52 20.45 -10.41
N ASN A 350 7.63 21.41 -10.12
CA ASN A 350 7.74 22.27 -8.93
C ASN A 350 7.28 21.58 -7.63
N SER A 351 6.78 20.36 -7.70
CA SER A 351 6.36 19.53 -6.57
C SER A 351 6.87 18.11 -6.73
N LEU A 352 7.10 17.43 -5.62
CA LEU A 352 7.40 15.99 -5.64
C LEU A 352 6.24 15.21 -6.25
N GLY A 353 6.57 14.17 -7.02
CA GLY A 353 5.59 13.23 -7.54
C GLY A 353 4.86 12.49 -6.40
N LEU A 354 3.61 12.07 -6.65
CA LEU A 354 2.77 11.42 -5.65
C LEU A 354 3.27 10.02 -5.22
N GLN A 355 4.23 9.44 -5.90
CA GLN A 355 4.89 8.18 -5.52
C GLN A 355 5.82 8.32 -4.31
N TRP A 356 6.17 9.55 -3.91
CA TRP A 356 7.09 9.80 -2.82
C TRP A 356 6.40 9.92 -1.47
N GLN A 357 7.00 9.30 -0.46
CA GLN A 357 6.61 9.45 0.95
C GLN A 357 7.86 9.62 1.82
N TRP A 358 7.71 10.39 2.89
CA TRP A 358 8.69 10.52 3.96
C TRP A 358 8.40 9.50 5.06
N ARG A 359 9.41 9.16 5.83
CA ARG A 359 9.26 8.21 6.95
C ARG A 359 8.56 8.80 8.18
N ALA A 360 8.31 10.11 8.18
CA ALA A 360 7.66 10.87 9.23
C ALA A 360 6.99 12.12 8.64
N ASN A 361 6.32 12.91 9.45
CA ASN A 361 5.85 14.23 9.04
C ASN A 361 7.01 15.06 8.50
N PHE A 362 6.92 15.44 7.24
CA PHE A 362 7.99 16.16 6.56
C PHE A 362 7.95 17.65 6.87
N LYS A 363 9.10 18.30 6.72
CA LYS A 363 9.23 19.75 6.87
C LYS A 363 9.73 20.37 5.57
N PRO A 364 9.21 21.55 5.19
CA PRO A 364 9.60 22.21 3.94
C PRO A 364 11.11 22.48 3.84
N GLU A 365 11.79 22.67 4.96
CA GLU A 365 13.22 22.92 5.02
C GLU A 365 14.11 21.71 4.73
N TRP A 366 13.55 20.51 4.54
CA TRP A 366 14.32 19.31 4.22
C TRP A 366 14.72 19.22 2.75
N PHE A 367 13.98 19.90 1.86
CA PHE A 367 14.22 19.78 0.43
C PHE A 367 13.80 21.01 -0.36
N THR A 368 14.24 21.08 -1.62
CA THR A 368 13.73 22.06 -2.59
C THR A 368 13.90 21.54 -4.01
N LEU A 369 12.95 21.88 -4.88
CA LEU A 369 12.97 21.62 -6.32
C LEU A 369 13.31 22.87 -7.13
N SER A 370 13.42 24.05 -6.49
CA SER A 370 13.66 25.33 -7.15
C SER A 370 15.12 25.82 -7.08
N ALA A 371 15.94 25.26 -6.18
CA ALA A 371 17.32 25.71 -6.01
C ALA A 371 18.20 25.39 -7.23
N ARG A 372 17.89 24.31 -7.95
CA ARG A 372 18.52 23.90 -9.21
C ARG A 372 17.47 23.24 -10.09
N SER A 373 17.19 23.83 -11.24
CA SER A 373 16.20 23.29 -12.18
C SER A 373 16.53 21.85 -12.61
N GLY A 374 15.54 20.94 -12.60
CA GLY A 374 15.70 19.53 -12.94
C GLY A 374 16.44 18.71 -11.87
N TYR A 375 16.49 19.20 -10.63
CA TYR A 375 17.12 18.49 -9.52
C TYR A 375 16.26 18.58 -8.26
N LEU A 376 16.23 17.49 -7.52
CA LEU A 376 15.81 17.50 -6.13
C LEU A 376 17.02 17.78 -5.25
N ARG A 377 17.01 18.88 -4.50
CA ARG A 377 17.96 19.13 -3.43
C ARG A 377 17.42 18.64 -2.10
N LEU A 378 18.17 17.76 -1.44
CA LEU A 378 17.96 17.38 -0.04
C LEU A 378 19.04 18.05 0.82
N PHE A 379 18.62 18.70 1.91
CA PHE A 379 19.53 19.31 2.87
C PHE A 379 20.00 18.28 3.90
N THR A 380 21.27 18.42 4.34
CA THR A 380 21.87 17.56 5.36
C THR A 380 21.35 17.92 6.74
N VAL A 381 20.12 17.53 7.05
CA VAL A 381 19.47 17.75 8.34
C VAL A 381 19.31 16.42 9.07
N ASN A 382 19.34 16.45 10.39
CA ASN A 382 19.01 15.32 11.22
C ASN A 382 18.26 15.81 12.46
N PRO A 383 16.93 15.94 12.39
CA PRO A 383 16.12 16.44 13.48
C PRO A 383 15.94 15.43 14.63
N ALA A 384 16.34 14.17 14.44
CA ALA A 384 16.25 13.16 15.49
C ALA A 384 17.20 13.51 16.66
N PRO A 385 16.72 13.54 17.91
CA PRO A 385 17.54 13.87 19.08
C PRO A 385 18.60 12.79 19.35
N VAL A 386 18.30 11.55 18.96
CA VAL A 386 19.18 10.39 19.01
C VAL A 386 19.02 9.63 17.71
N CYS A 387 20.12 9.21 17.10
CA CYS A 387 20.11 8.43 15.87
C CYS A 387 21.16 7.32 15.99
N TYR A 388 20.70 6.09 16.20
CA TYR A 388 21.57 4.92 16.29
C TYR A 388 21.94 4.41 14.90
N ASN A 389 21.03 4.57 13.96
CA ASN A 389 21.18 4.12 12.58
C ASN A 389 20.26 4.94 11.65
N LEU A 390 20.34 4.72 10.33
CA LEU A 390 19.50 5.45 9.36
C LEU A 390 17.99 5.20 9.54
N GLY A 391 17.60 4.14 10.23
CA GLY A 391 16.19 3.86 10.54
C GLY A 391 15.52 4.93 11.40
N ASP A 392 16.29 5.69 12.18
CA ASP A 392 15.81 6.78 13.04
C ASP A 392 15.63 8.10 12.29
N LEU A 393 16.10 8.19 11.02
CA LEU A 393 15.99 9.43 10.23
C LEU A 393 14.57 9.65 9.72
N PRO A 394 13.92 10.78 10.04
CA PRO A 394 12.61 11.12 9.52
C PRO A 394 12.63 11.58 8.06
N ASN A 395 13.74 12.17 7.61
CA ASN A 395 13.94 12.82 6.32
C ASN A 395 14.54 11.90 5.24
N ILE A 396 14.27 10.60 5.31
CA ILE A 396 14.47 9.69 4.17
C ILE A 396 13.25 9.78 3.27
N LEU A 397 13.45 10.11 2.00
CA LEU A 397 12.43 10.16 0.97
C LEU A 397 12.39 8.83 0.25
N THR A 398 11.25 8.13 0.31
CA THR A 398 11.13 6.74 -0.13
C THR A 398 10.02 6.51 -1.14
N GLN A 399 10.15 5.43 -1.91
CA GLN A 399 9.09 4.82 -2.68
C GLN A 399 8.93 3.35 -2.26
N LYS A 400 7.71 2.82 -2.36
CA LYS A 400 7.40 1.40 -2.18
C LYS A 400 8.00 0.59 -3.33
N PHE A 401 8.30 -0.69 -3.12
CA PHE A 401 8.74 -1.57 -4.19
C PHE A 401 7.63 -1.70 -5.26
N PRO A 402 7.90 -1.33 -6.53
CA PRO A 402 6.86 -1.27 -7.55
C PRO A 402 6.61 -2.60 -8.28
N ALA A 403 7.51 -3.56 -8.16
CA ALA A 403 7.47 -4.84 -8.85
C ALA A 403 8.30 -5.90 -8.11
N GLU A 404 8.19 -7.16 -8.53
CA GLU A 404 8.96 -8.27 -7.97
C GLU A 404 10.46 -8.16 -8.29
N ALA A 405 10.79 -7.69 -9.50
CA ALA A 405 12.16 -7.41 -9.92
C ALA A 405 12.25 -6.05 -10.61
N PHE A 406 13.20 -5.23 -10.19
CA PHE A 406 13.40 -3.89 -10.76
C PHE A 406 14.82 -3.38 -10.49
N THR A 407 15.20 -2.37 -11.25
CA THR A 407 16.45 -1.62 -11.07
C THR A 407 16.15 -0.18 -10.76
N VAL A 408 16.88 0.38 -9.79
CA VAL A 408 16.86 1.81 -9.50
C VAL A 408 18.21 2.42 -9.83
N THR A 409 18.20 3.59 -10.48
CA THR A 409 19.40 4.38 -10.74
C THR A 409 19.12 5.83 -10.41
N THR A 410 20.07 6.48 -9.72
CA THR A 410 20.05 7.91 -9.43
C THR A 410 21.45 8.51 -9.61
N LYS A 411 21.53 9.79 -9.95
CA LYS A 411 22.78 10.54 -9.97
C LYS A 411 22.78 11.55 -8.84
N LEU A 412 23.78 11.48 -8.01
CA LEU A 412 23.98 12.29 -6.83
C LEU A 412 25.16 13.24 -7.03
N SER A 413 24.98 14.53 -6.68
CA SER A 413 26.04 15.53 -6.53
C SER A 413 26.04 16.01 -5.08
N PHE A 414 27.06 15.64 -4.32
CA PHE A 414 27.11 15.85 -2.87
C PHE A 414 27.96 17.10 -2.50
N HIS A 415 27.39 18.00 -1.70
CA HIS A 415 27.97 19.25 -1.24
C HIS A 415 27.95 19.34 0.29
N PRO A 416 28.85 18.62 0.97
CA PRO A 416 28.91 18.62 2.44
C PRO A 416 29.42 19.94 2.98
N ASP A 417 28.94 20.34 4.16
CA ASP A 417 29.43 21.45 4.96
C ASP A 417 30.26 20.94 6.15
N SER A 418 30.06 19.70 6.56
CA SER A 418 30.79 19.07 7.63
C SER A 418 31.24 17.64 7.29
N ASN A 419 32.22 17.12 8.05
CA ASN A 419 32.68 15.74 7.90
C ASN A 419 31.63 14.70 8.33
N ASP A 420 30.58 15.13 9.02
CA ASP A 420 29.47 14.27 9.49
C ASP A 420 28.33 14.16 8.47
N ASP A 421 28.41 14.99 7.41
CA ASP A 421 27.40 14.98 6.37
C ASP A 421 27.52 13.74 5.50
N GLN A 422 26.37 13.16 5.15
CA GLN A 422 26.26 11.99 4.30
C GLN A 422 25.00 12.06 3.43
N ALA A 423 25.06 11.47 2.24
CA ALA A 423 23.91 11.36 1.36
C ALA A 423 23.97 10.07 0.53
N GLY A 424 22.84 9.54 0.07
CA GLY A 424 22.90 8.33 -0.70
C GLY A 424 21.57 7.70 -1.10
N LEU A 425 21.69 6.42 -1.51
CA LEU A 425 20.60 5.52 -1.89
C LEU A 425 20.45 4.43 -0.84
N ILE A 426 19.22 4.11 -0.43
CA ILE A 426 18.92 3.15 0.62
C ILE A 426 17.76 2.22 0.22
N ILE A 427 17.88 0.94 0.56
CA ILE A 427 16.75 0.00 0.65
C ILE A 427 16.51 -0.26 2.13
N ILE A 428 15.28 -0.05 2.61
CA ILE A 428 14.95 -0.07 4.03
C ILE A 428 13.60 -0.74 4.33
N GLY A 429 13.62 -1.65 5.29
CA GLY A 429 12.49 -2.26 5.97
C GLY A 429 12.79 -2.32 7.47
N ASN A 430 12.77 -3.50 8.08
CA ASN A 430 13.30 -3.73 9.43
C ASN A 430 14.84 -3.88 9.46
N ASP A 431 15.40 -4.14 8.31
CA ASP A 431 16.83 -4.08 8.01
C ASP A 431 17.04 -3.09 6.85
N TYR A 432 18.25 -2.58 6.70
CA TYR A 432 18.60 -1.79 5.52
C TYR A 432 19.99 -2.10 4.97
N ALA A 433 20.14 -1.76 3.68
CA ALA A 433 21.43 -1.59 3.03
C ALA A 433 21.46 -0.27 2.28
N ALA A 434 22.59 0.44 2.33
CA ALA A 434 22.76 1.77 1.75
C ALA A 434 24.09 1.95 1.06
N LEU A 435 24.10 2.70 -0.06
CA LEU A 435 25.27 3.35 -0.62
C LEU A 435 25.31 4.78 -0.11
N LYS A 436 26.36 5.16 0.61
CA LYS A 436 26.52 6.48 1.24
C LYS A 436 27.75 7.20 0.73
N VAL A 437 27.58 8.42 0.25
CA VAL A 437 28.69 9.34 0.01
C VAL A 437 28.94 10.15 1.26
N THR A 438 30.18 10.16 1.71
CA THR A 438 30.68 10.96 2.85
C THR A 438 31.89 11.75 2.42
N HIS A 439 32.26 12.77 3.21
CA HIS A 439 33.42 13.59 2.97
C HIS A 439 34.31 13.57 4.21
N ARG A 440 35.60 13.27 4.01
CA ARG A 440 36.61 13.32 5.09
C ARG A 440 37.85 14.05 4.62
N GLY A 441 38.10 15.20 5.24
CA GLY A 441 39.18 16.09 4.81
C GLY A 441 38.93 16.61 3.39
N ALA A 442 39.80 16.30 2.44
CA ALA A 442 39.67 16.71 1.03
C ALA A 442 39.17 15.59 0.11
N ARG A 443 38.65 14.49 0.66
CA ARG A 443 38.34 13.29 -0.11
C ARG A 443 36.88 12.88 0.07
N TYR A 444 36.22 12.56 -1.02
CA TYR A 444 34.93 11.88 -1.03
C TYR A 444 35.10 10.36 -0.94
N GLN A 445 34.24 9.72 -0.22
CA GLN A 445 34.21 8.27 -0.06
C GLN A 445 32.79 7.75 -0.33
N LEU A 446 32.67 6.67 -1.09
CA LEU A 446 31.44 5.92 -1.23
C LEU A 446 31.55 4.64 -0.41
N THR A 447 30.57 4.41 0.44
CA THR A 447 30.55 3.33 1.42
C THR A 447 29.30 2.50 1.24
N TYR A 448 29.45 1.17 1.25
CA TYR A 448 28.34 0.26 1.42
C TYR A 448 28.20 -0.09 2.90
N ALA A 449 26.98 0.07 3.41
CA ALA A 449 26.67 -0.16 4.82
C ALA A 449 25.35 -0.91 4.97
N GLU A 450 25.27 -1.76 5.98
CA GLU A 450 24.06 -2.52 6.36
C GLU A 450 23.75 -2.35 7.84
N CYS A 451 22.47 -2.44 8.18
CA CYS A 451 22.00 -2.55 9.56
C CYS A 451 20.84 -3.54 9.63
N THR A 452 20.89 -4.45 10.58
CA THR A 452 19.81 -5.39 10.86
C THR A 452 19.08 -5.03 12.14
N GLU A 453 17.79 -5.35 12.23
CA GLU A 453 16.96 -5.08 13.40
C GLU A 453 17.05 -3.61 13.87
N ILE A 454 16.82 -2.68 12.93
CA ILE A 454 16.97 -1.23 13.15
C ILE A 454 16.17 -0.73 14.37
N GLU A 455 14.98 -1.32 14.62
CA GLU A 455 14.11 -1.00 15.76
C GLU A 455 14.74 -1.33 17.13
N LYS A 456 15.79 -2.16 17.16
CA LYS A 456 16.55 -2.47 18.37
C LYS A 456 17.74 -1.53 18.60
N GLY A 457 17.87 -0.47 17.78
CA GLY A 457 18.96 0.49 17.88
C GLY A 457 20.33 -0.10 17.57
N LYS A 458 20.41 -1.17 16.75
CA LYS A 458 21.68 -1.74 16.33
C LYS A 458 22.46 -0.75 15.48
N SER A 459 23.77 -0.76 15.65
CA SER A 459 24.67 0.05 14.87
C SER A 459 24.86 -0.49 13.46
N GLU A 460 25.12 0.39 12.53
CA GLU A 460 25.45 0.11 11.15
C GLU A 460 26.81 -0.60 11.02
N ILE A 461 26.88 -1.55 10.11
CA ILE A 461 28.14 -2.25 9.74
C ILE A 461 28.58 -1.73 8.37
N ILE A 462 29.74 -1.12 8.33
CA ILE A 462 30.42 -0.71 7.10
C ILE A 462 31.23 -1.91 6.60
N SER A 463 30.92 -2.41 5.40
CA SER A 463 31.61 -3.57 4.86
C SER A 463 32.60 -3.25 3.73
N GLU A 464 32.38 -2.16 2.98
CA GLU A 464 33.23 -1.80 1.85
C GLU A 464 33.23 -0.29 1.64
N THR A 465 34.39 0.28 1.27
CA THR A 465 34.57 1.72 1.01
C THR A 465 35.49 1.93 -0.18
N VAL A 466 35.10 2.84 -1.07
CA VAL A 466 35.91 3.27 -2.22
C VAL A 466 36.10 4.78 -2.21
N GLY A 467 37.24 5.25 -2.70
CA GLY A 467 37.51 6.69 -2.86
C GLY A 467 36.83 7.22 -4.12
N LEU A 468 36.29 8.44 -4.03
CA LEU A 468 35.75 9.17 -5.17
C LEU A 468 36.61 10.41 -5.43
N ASN A 469 36.94 10.67 -6.70
CA ASN A 469 37.71 11.83 -7.12
C ASN A 469 36.86 13.11 -7.28
N LYS A 470 35.51 12.94 -7.34
CA LYS A 470 34.55 14.03 -7.53
C LYS A 470 33.36 13.83 -6.60
N PRO A 471 32.60 14.90 -6.28
CA PRO A 471 31.37 14.81 -5.48
C PRO A 471 30.21 14.12 -6.23
N GLU A 472 30.34 13.88 -7.54
CA GLU A 472 29.31 13.30 -8.39
C GLU A 472 29.50 11.80 -8.54
N VAL A 473 28.42 11.05 -8.39
CA VAL A 473 28.39 9.59 -8.56
C VAL A 473 26.99 9.11 -8.98
N PHE A 474 26.95 8.09 -9.82
CA PHE A 474 25.72 7.36 -10.14
C PHE A 474 25.61 6.16 -9.20
N LEU A 475 24.48 6.03 -8.53
CA LEU A 475 24.15 4.94 -7.62
C LEU A 475 23.10 4.06 -8.26
N LYS A 476 23.26 2.75 -8.11
CA LYS A 476 22.34 1.76 -8.65
C LYS A 476 22.06 0.67 -7.62
N ALA A 477 20.79 0.29 -7.49
CA ALA A 477 20.34 -0.88 -6.78
C ALA A 477 19.52 -1.77 -7.72
N ASN A 478 19.80 -3.07 -7.73
CA ASN A 478 18.96 -4.07 -8.39
C ASN A 478 18.23 -4.88 -7.32
N VAL A 479 16.94 -4.99 -7.43
CA VAL A 479 16.09 -5.89 -6.64
C VAL A 479 15.67 -7.02 -7.56
N GLY A 480 16.09 -8.24 -7.22
CA GLY A 480 15.71 -9.45 -7.94
C GLY A 480 14.54 -10.17 -7.27
N GLU A 481 14.09 -11.25 -7.88
CA GLU A 481 13.06 -12.13 -7.32
C GLU A 481 13.40 -12.54 -5.87
N GLY A 482 12.37 -12.63 -5.02
CA GLY A 482 12.54 -12.88 -3.60
C GLY A 482 13.17 -11.71 -2.84
N ALA A 483 13.22 -10.50 -3.45
CA ALA A 483 13.78 -9.27 -2.86
C ALA A 483 15.27 -9.37 -2.46
N VAL A 484 16.06 -10.13 -3.23
CA VAL A 484 17.53 -10.16 -3.12
C VAL A 484 18.11 -8.95 -3.83
N CYS A 485 18.80 -8.08 -3.10
CA CYS A 485 19.29 -6.80 -3.59
C CYS A 485 20.80 -6.81 -3.82
N THR A 486 21.25 -6.13 -4.86
CA THR A 486 22.67 -5.86 -5.15
C THR A 486 22.87 -4.39 -5.46
N PHE A 487 24.04 -3.86 -5.11
CA PHE A 487 24.36 -2.47 -5.29
C PHE A 487 25.58 -2.29 -6.18
N SER A 488 25.60 -1.19 -6.92
CA SER A 488 26.73 -0.78 -7.76
C SER A 488 26.78 0.73 -7.91
N TYR A 489 27.90 1.23 -8.35
CA TYR A 489 28.12 2.66 -8.61
C TYR A 489 28.85 2.87 -9.93
N SER A 490 28.76 4.08 -10.46
CA SER A 490 29.51 4.52 -11.63
C SER A 490 29.97 5.98 -11.46
N THR A 491 31.13 6.32 -12.01
CA THR A 491 31.64 7.69 -12.06
C THR A 491 31.45 8.36 -13.42
N ASP A 492 31.02 7.61 -14.44
CA ASP A 492 30.77 8.07 -15.80
C ASP A 492 29.32 7.87 -16.27
N GLY A 493 28.54 7.11 -15.52
CA GLY A 493 27.15 6.75 -15.87
C GLY A 493 27.01 5.56 -16.82
N GLU A 494 28.12 5.06 -17.35
CA GLU A 494 28.13 3.96 -18.33
C GLU A 494 28.56 2.64 -17.68
N LYS A 495 29.73 2.62 -17.03
CA LYS A 495 30.30 1.43 -16.43
C LYS A 495 30.01 1.38 -14.94
N TYR A 496 29.15 0.44 -14.53
CA TYR A 496 28.83 0.22 -13.12
C TYR A 496 29.73 -0.86 -12.51
N LEU A 497 30.31 -0.53 -11.36
CA LEU A 497 31.13 -1.42 -10.53
C LEU A 497 30.30 -1.89 -9.32
N PRO A 498 30.29 -3.19 -9.01
CA PRO A 498 29.60 -3.68 -7.81
C PRO A 498 30.26 -3.09 -6.56
N LEU A 499 29.45 -2.87 -5.52
CA LEU A 499 29.90 -2.43 -4.20
C LEU A 499 29.02 -3.07 -3.14
N GLY A 500 29.65 -3.76 -2.20
CA GLY A 500 28.98 -4.50 -1.14
C GLY A 500 28.57 -5.93 -1.55
N ARG A 501 27.89 -6.59 -0.63
CA ARG A 501 27.40 -7.97 -0.79
C ARG A 501 25.90 -7.99 -1.17
N LYS A 502 25.39 -9.19 -1.49
CA LYS A 502 23.95 -9.39 -1.63
C LYS A 502 23.25 -9.11 -0.29
N PHE A 503 22.21 -8.32 -0.37
CA PHE A 503 21.36 -7.95 0.77
C PHE A 503 19.96 -8.57 0.57
N GLN A 504 19.46 -9.27 1.59
CA GLN A 504 18.08 -9.74 1.62
C GLN A 504 17.19 -8.66 2.22
N ALA A 505 16.39 -8.00 1.40
CA ALA A 505 15.41 -7.06 1.91
C ALA A 505 14.33 -7.80 2.72
N VAL A 506 13.90 -7.18 3.82
CA VAL A 506 12.86 -7.71 4.71
C VAL A 506 11.82 -6.62 4.96
N LYS A 507 10.57 -7.02 5.19
CA LYS A 507 9.51 -6.06 5.49
C LYS A 507 9.81 -5.26 6.77
N GLY A 508 9.31 -4.04 6.83
CA GLY A 508 9.20 -3.25 8.05
C GLY A 508 8.00 -3.68 8.90
N LYS A 509 7.68 -2.87 9.90
CA LYS A 509 6.52 -3.13 10.75
C LYS A 509 5.23 -2.78 10.00
N TRP A 510 4.50 -3.79 9.55
CA TRP A 510 3.26 -3.71 8.76
C TRP A 510 3.41 -3.14 7.33
N VAL A 511 4.61 -2.78 6.90
CA VAL A 511 4.91 -2.23 5.57
C VAL A 511 5.95 -3.08 4.86
N GLY A 512 5.95 -3.05 3.53
CA GLY A 512 7.03 -3.62 2.73
C GLY A 512 8.34 -2.87 2.87
N SER A 513 9.40 -3.41 2.29
CA SER A 513 10.64 -2.68 2.06
C SER A 513 10.40 -1.52 1.10
N GLN A 514 11.18 -0.47 1.30
CA GLN A 514 11.15 0.73 0.49
C GLN A 514 12.52 1.01 -0.09
N ILE A 515 12.56 1.68 -1.23
CA ILE A 515 13.77 2.24 -1.82
C ILE A 515 13.71 3.76 -1.75
N GLY A 516 14.81 4.42 -1.39
CA GLY A 516 14.80 5.87 -1.22
C GLY A 516 16.16 6.51 -1.28
N ILE A 517 16.12 7.82 -1.14
CA ILE A 517 17.28 8.71 -1.11
C ILE A 517 17.25 9.55 0.16
N PHE A 518 18.43 9.97 0.61
CA PHE A 518 18.55 10.76 1.83
C PHE A 518 19.76 11.68 1.79
N ALA A 519 19.70 12.72 2.62
CA ALA A 519 20.84 13.53 3.04
C ALA A 519 20.72 13.81 4.54
N ALA A 520 21.80 13.61 5.29
CA ALA A 520 21.78 13.69 6.75
C ALA A 520 23.10 14.17 7.31
N THR A 521 23.07 14.67 8.54
CA THR A 521 24.23 15.05 9.34
C THR A 521 24.16 14.39 10.73
N THR A 522 24.91 14.87 11.69
CA THR A 522 24.88 14.40 13.09
C THR A 522 23.51 14.66 13.74
N PRO A 523 23.05 13.79 14.66
CA PRO A 523 21.78 13.97 15.37
C PRO A 523 21.62 15.36 16.02
N GLY A 524 20.43 15.96 15.88
CA GLY A 524 20.08 17.25 16.42
C GLY A 524 20.76 18.45 15.75
N LYS A 525 21.48 18.23 14.63
CA LYS A 525 22.13 19.30 13.86
C LYS A 525 21.41 19.60 12.55
N ILE A 526 21.51 20.84 12.12
CA ILE A 526 21.22 21.32 10.78
C ILE A 526 22.55 21.77 10.20
N SER A 527 22.94 21.21 9.07
CA SER A 527 24.10 21.61 8.31
C SER A 527 23.65 22.43 7.09
N SER A 528 24.49 23.31 6.59
CA SER A 528 24.28 23.98 5.30
C SER A 528 24.66 23.09 4.09
N GLY A 529 25.13 21.88 4.34
CA GLY A 529 25.39 20.87 3.33
C GLY A 529 24.12 20.38 2.64
N TYR A 530 24.28 19.85 1.43
CA TYR A 530 23.17 19.32 0.65
C TYR A 530 23.60 18.28 -0.37
N ALA A 531 22.63 17.56 -0.89
CA ALA A 531 22.78 16.63 -2.00
C ALA A 531 21.78 16.97 -3.11
N ASP A 532 22.26 17.17 -4.34
CA ASP A 532 21.44 17.34 -5.53
C ASP A 532 21.29 15.99 -6.23
N PHE A 533 20.05 15.53 -6.39
CA PHE A 533 19.68 14.35 -7.15
C PHE A 533 19.13 14.77 -8.51
N ASP A 534 19.79 14.34 -9.61
CA ASP A 534 19.45 14.70 -10.98
C ASP A 534 18.16 14.00 -11.43
N PHE A 535 18.05 12.72 -11.10
CA PHE A 535 16.89 11.87 -11.40
C PHE A 535 16.81 10.70 -10.43
N PHE A 536 15.66 10.07 -10.41
CA PHE A 536 15.44 8.78 -9.77
C PHE A 536 14.66 7.88 -10.75
N ARG A 537 15.35 6.96 -11.41
CA ARG A 537 14.77 6.14 -12.47
C ARG A 537 14.60 4.71 -12.03
N ILE A 538 13.38 4.20 -12.15
CA ILE A 538 13.03 2.80 -11.93
C ILE A 538 12.75 2.14 -13.27
N SER A 539 13.38 0.99 -13.51
CA SER A 539 13.10 0.10 -14.64
C SER A 539 12.66 -1.24 -14.08
N THR A 540 11.42 -1.63 -14.35
CA THR A 540 10.94 -2.98 -14.08
C THR A 540 11.50 -3.92 -15.12
N MET A 541 11.91 -5.11 -14.75
CA MET A 541 12.17 -6.15 -15.71
C MET A 541 10.80 -6.66 -16.19
N ASP A 542 10.35 -6.19 -17.33
CA ASP A 542 9.28 -6.87 -18.03
C ASP A 542 9.71 -8.33 -18.18
N LYS A 543 8.78 -9.26 -17.92
CA LYS A 543 9.04 -10.68 -18.18
C LYS A 543 9.60 -10.77 -19.60
N ILE A 544 10.90 -11.04 -19.71
CA ILE A 544 11.53 -11.28 -21.00
C ILE A 544 10.68 -12.39 -21.60
N GLU A 545 9.95 -12.09 -22.68
CA GLU A 545 9.37 -13.12 -23.52
C GLU A 545 10.52 -14.07 -23.83
N LEU A 546 10.48 -15.24 -23.21
CA LEU A 546 11.32 -16.35 -23.61
C LEU A 546 10.91 -16.69 -25.02
N LYS A 547 11.67 -16.14 -25.99
CA LYS A 547 11.62 -16.51 -27.39
C LYS A 547 12.10 -17.95 -27.58
#